data_1c255a8fd6be3558ee1d179403e15df3
#
_entry.id   1c255a8fd6be3558ee1d179403e15df3
#
_cell.length_a   1.000
_cell.length_b   1.000
_cell.length_c   1.000
_cell.angle_alpha   90.00
_cell.angle_beta   90.00
_cell.angle_gamma   90.00
#
_symmetry.space_group_name_H-M   'P 1'
#
loop_
_entity.id
_entity.type
_entity.pdbx_description
1 polymer ?
#
loop_
_entity_poly.entity_id
_entity_poly.type
_entity_poly.pdbx_seq_one_letter_code
_entity_poly.pdbx_strand_id
1 'polypeptide(L)'
;SLRRQCQMCIRDRAGEEHLLLVCGSFEGFDERVRDRLADDEISIGDYVLTNGALPAMVIIDAVTRLLPGVLGDDESSQDESFSEGLLEYPQYTRPAEFQGMKVPEVLLSGNHAAIEQWRQEQARLQTEQRRPDLLQDESLNES
;
A
#
# COMPACT_ATOMS: atom_id res chain seq x y z
N SER A 1 12.57 -8.88 1.73
CA SER A 1 11.58 -8.75 2.83
C SER A 1 10.20 -9.10 2.31
N LEU A 2 9.48 -9.99 3.00
CA LEU A 2 8.11 -10.46 2.69
C LEU A 2 7.11 -9.33 2.34
N ARG A 3 7.30 -8.12 2.86
CA ARG A 3 6.40 -6.99 2.65
C ARG A 3 6.59 -6.28 1.31
N ARG A 4 7.79 -6.27 0.74
CA ARG A 4 8.02 -5.79 -0.64
C ARG A 4 7.48 -6.78 -1.67
N GLN A 5 7.62 -8.07 -1.41
CA GLN A 5 7.02 -9.09 -2.24
C GLN A 5 5.50 -8.89 -2.37
N CYS A 6 4.82 -8.52 -1.29
CA CYS A 6 3.38 -8.31 -1.32
C CYS A 6 2.96 -7.16 -2.27
N GLN A 7 3.69 -6.03 -2.30
CA GLN A 7 3.35 -4.91 -3.17
C GLN A 7 3.71 -5.18 -4.64
N MET A 8 4.86 -5.77 -4.93
CA MET A 8 5.21 -6.22 -6.28
C MET A 8 4.18 -7.23 -6.78
N CYS A 9 3.86 -8.24 -5.96
CA CYS A 9 2.85 -9.24 -6.30
C CYS A 9 1.46 -8.63 -6.59
N ILE A 10 1.05 -7.57 -5.89
CA ILE A 10 -0.23 -6.89 -6.14
C ILE A 10 -0.19 -6.16 -7.49
N ARG A 11 0.90 -5.46 -7.82
CA ARG A 11 1.06 -4.78 -9.11
C ARG A 11 1.11 -5.76 -10.29
N ASP A 12 1.84 -6.85 -10.15
CA ASP A 12 1.92 -7.89 -11.19
C ASP A 12 0.54 -8.46 -11.49
N ARG A 13 -0.28 -8.68 -10.46
CA ARG A 13 -1.64 -9.21 -10.60
C ARG A 13 -2.63 -8.24 -11.21
N ALA A 14 -2.39 -6.95 -11.14
CA ALA A 14 -3.22 -5.96 -11.85
C ALA A 14 -3.06 -6.07 -13.38
N GLY A 15 -2.00 -6.71 -13.88
CA GLY A 15 -1.77 -7.00 -15.28
C GLY A 15 -2.33 -8.35 -15.77
N GLU A 16 -2.84 -9.20 -14.87
CA GLU A 16 -3.36 -10.52 -15.24
C GLU A 16 -4.78 -10.44 -15.81
N GLU A 17 -5.07 -11.21 -16.85
CA GLU A 17 -6.42 -11.30 -17.43
C GLU A 17 -7.41 -12.00 -16.49
N HIS A 18 -6.94 -12.97 -15.73
CA HIS A 18 -7.74 -13.76 -14.80
C HIS A 18 -6.98 -14.02 -13.49
N LEU A 19 -7.64 -13.77 -12.37
CA LEU A 19 -7.11 -14.07 -11.04
C LEU A 19 -8.09 -15.00 -10.30
N LEU A 20 -7.64 -16.23 -10.02
CA LEU A 20 -8.39 -17.21 -9.24
C LEU A 20 -7.85 -17.27 -7.82
N LEU A 21 -8.63 -16.80 -6.83
CA LEU A 21 -8.27 -16.87 -5.43
C LEU A 21 -8.91 -18.09 -4.76
N VAL A 22 -8.08 -19.02 -4.30
CA VAL A 22 -8.52 -20.23 -3.62
C VAL A 22 -8.43 -20.01 -2.10
N CYS A 23 -9.58 -20.06 -1.42
CA CYS A 23 -9.71 -19.74 0.00
C CYS A 23 -9.99 -21.02 0.81
N GLY A 24 -9.03 -21.40 1.65
CA GLY A 24 -9.20 -22.54 2.56
C GLY A 24 -10.07 -22.22 3.77
N SER A 25 -10.71 -23.24 4.31
CA SER A 25 -11.45 -23.21 5.57
C SER A 25 -10.94 -24.33 6.49
N PHE A 26 -11.26 -24.26 7.76
CA PHE A 26 -10.83 -25.23 8.79
C PHE A 26 -9.29 -25.33 8.91
N GLU A 27 -8.73 -26.50 8.65
CA GLU A 27 -7.30 -26.79 8.74
C GLU A 27 -6.49 -26.33 7.48
N GLY A 28 -7.15 -25.71 6.49
CA GLY A 28 -6.51 -25.27 5.25
C GLY A 28 -6.64 -26.25 4.10
N PHE A 29 -5.61 -26.27 3.24
CA PHE A 29 -5.55 -27.16 2.07
C PHE A 29 -4.57 -28.30 2.29
N ASP A 30 -4.82 -29.42 1.58
CA ASP A 30 -3.83 -30.46 1.41
C ASP A 30 -2.56 -29.87 0.76
N GLU A 31 -1.39 -30.18 1.30
CA GLU A 31 -0.11 -29.64 0.82
C GLU A 31 0.11 -29.91 -0.68
N ARG A 32 -0.35 -31.06 -1.17
CA ARG A 32 -0.24 -31.42 -2.61
C ARG A 32 -1.03 -30.48 -3.51
N VAL A 33 -2.09 -29.84 -3.01
CA VAL A 33 -2.83 -28.79 -3.75
C VAL A 33 -1.98 -27.53 -3.86
N ARG A 34 -1.36 -27.13 -2.75
CA ARG A 34 -0.43 -25.97 -2.70
C ARG A 34 0.76 -26.18 -3.65
N ASP A 35 1.41 -27.35 -3.55
CA ASP A 35 2.62 -27.66 -4.33
C ASP A 35 2.39 -27.86 -5.83
N ARG A 36 1.17 -28.26 -6.23
CA ARG A 36 0.92 -28.74 -7.59
C ARG A 36 -0.06 -27.89 -8.40
N LEU A 37 -0.97 -27.17 -7.74
CA LEU A 37 -2.08 -26.49 -8.38
C LEU A 37 -2.08 -24.97 -8.13
N ALA A 38 -1.41 -24.49 -7.07
CA ALA A 38 -1.28 -23.08 -6.82
C ALA A 38 -0.06 -22.53 -7.57
N ASP A 39 -0.24 -21.45 -8.31
CA ASP A 39 0.86 -20.73 -8.94
C ASP A 39 1.62 -19.90 -7.90
N ASP A 40 0.92 -19.42 -6.87
CA ASP A 40 1.49 -18.60 -5.82
C ASP A 40 0.71 -18.70 -4.50
N GLU A 41 1.37 -18.37 -3.39
CA GLU A 41 0.79 -18.29 -2.06
C GLU A 41 1.08 -16.93 -1.45
N ILE A 42 0.03 -16.21 -1.05
CA ILE A 42 0.15 -14.85 -0.53
C ILE A 42 -0.25 -14.81 0.93
N SER A 43 0.63 -14.25 1.77
CA SER A 43 0.33 -13.86 3.14
C SER A 43 0.04 -12.36 3.22
N ILE A 44 -1.01 -11.97 3.94
CA ILE A 44 -1.32 -10.57 4.22
C ILE A 44 -0.78 -10.08 5.57
N GLY A 45 -0.16 -10.96 6.36
CA GLY A 45 0.44 -10.61 7.65
C GLY A 45 0.66 -11.81 8.57
N ASP A 46 1.38 -11.58 9.67
CA ASP A 46 1.77 -12.61 10.64
C ASP A 46 0.69 -12.78 11.73
N TYR A 47 -0.50 -13.16 11.32
CA TYR A 47 -1.65 -13.44 12.19
C TYR A 47 -2.54 -14.51 11.57
N VAL A 48 -3.32 -15.19 12.43
CA VAL A 48 -4.21 -16.26 12.00
C VAL A 48 -5.64 -15.73 11.86
N LEU A 49 -6.28 -16.05 10.75
CA LEU A 49 -7.68 -15.76 10.45
C LEU A 49 -8.50 -17.05 10.36
N THR A 50 -9.82 -16.92 10.49
CA THR A 50 -10.74 -18.08 10.47
C THR A 50 -10.72 -18.81 9.13
N ASN A 51 -10.54 -18.08 8.01
CA ASN A 51 -10.49 -18.64 6.66
C ASN A 51 -9.79 -17.67 5.70
N GLY A 52 -9.62 -18.06 4.44
CA GLY A 52 -8.99 -17.27 3.39
C GLY A 52 -9.86 -16.17 2.76
N ALA A 53 -11.14 -16.04 3.13
CA ALA A 53 -12.03 -15.07 2.46
C ALA A 53 -11.64 -13.62 2.74
N LEU A 54 -11.32 -13.26 3.98
CA LEU A 54 -10.86 -11.91 4.32
C LEU A 54 -9.54 -11.55 3.65
N PRO A 55 -8.49 -12.39 3.68
CA PRO A 55 -7.29 -12.16 2.88
C PRO A 55 -7.57 -11.95 1.40
N ALA A 56 -8.43 -12.77 0.80
CA ALA A 56 -8.81 -12.63 -0.59
C ALA A 56 -9.48 -11.27 -0.88
N MET A 57 -10.38 -10.81 -0.01
CA MET A 57 -11.01 -9.50 -0.13
C MET A 57 -9.98 -8.36 -0.07
N VAL A 58 -8.99 -8.44 0.83
CA VAL A 58 -7.91 -7.46 0.91
C VAL A 58 -7.10 -7.41 -0.39
N ILE A 59 -6.78 -8.58 -0.96
CA ILE A 59 -6.04 -8.67 -2.22
C ILE A 59 -6.87 -8.12 -3.38
N ILE A 60 -8.16 -8.48 -3.46
CA ILE A 60 -9.06 -7.96 -4.50
C ILE A 60 -9.12 -6.44 -4.43
N ASP A 61 -9.35 -5.86 -3.26
CA ASP A 61 -9.41 -4.41 -3.10
C ASP A 61 -8.09 -3.75 -3.54
N ALA A 62 -6.96 -4.25 -3.03
CA ALA A 62 -5.65 -3.71 -3.35
C ALA A 62 -5.29 -3.80 -4.85
N VAL A 63 -5.65 -4.89 -5.53
CA VAL A 63 -5.43 -5.08 -6.98
C VAL A 63 -6.37 -4.20 -7.79
N THR A 64 -7.66 -4.18 -7.43
CA THR A 64 -8.71 -3.47 -8.17
C THR A 64 -8.45 -1.96 -8.21
N ARG A 65 -7.93 -1.39 -7.13
CA ARG A 65 -7.55 0.03 -7.06
C ARG A 65 -6.44 0.43 -8.03
N LEU A 66 -5.64 -0.52 -8.51
CA LEU A 66 -4.57 -0.28 -9.48
C LEU A 66 -5.07 -0.32 -10.94
N LEU A 67 -6.32 -0.75 -11.15
CA LEU A 67 -6.89 -0.81 -12.49
C LEU A 67 -7.31 0.58 -12.97
N PRO A 68 -7.00 0.97 -14.22
CA PRO A 68 -7.40 2.27 -14.76
C PRO A 68 -8.91 2.49 -14.68
N GLY A 69 -9.32 3.69 -14.26
CA GLY A 69 -10.72 4.11 -14.19
C GLY A 69 -11.55 3.51 -13.05
N VAL A 70 -10.94 2.76 -12.13
CA VAL A 70 -11.64 2.23 -10.95
C VAL A 70 -11.76 3.27 -9.84
N LEU A 71 -10.70 4.03 -9.60
CA LEU A 71 -10.74 5.20 -8.73
C LEU A 71 -11.19 6.40 -9.54
N GLY A 72 -12.04 7.25 -8.94
CA GLY A 72 -12.60 8.43 -9.62
C GLY A 72 -11.57 9.51 -10.00
N ASP A 73 -10.36 9.38 -9.48
CA ASP A 73 -9.21 10.24 -9.78
C ASP A 73 -7.97 9.35 -9.89
N ASP A 74 -7.46 9.21 -11.11
CA ASP A 74 -6.29 8.37 -11.40
C ASP A 74 -5.00 8.96 -10.77
N GLU A 75 -4.96 10.26 -10.45
CA GLU A 75 -3.83 10.89 -9.76
C GLU A 75 -3.78 10.50 -8.27
N SER A 76 -4.92 10.19 -7.65
CA SER A 76 -4.97 9.83 -6.22
C SER A 76 -4.21 8.55 -5.88
N SER A 77 -4.09 7.62 -6.82
CA SER A 77 -3.33 6.39 -6.63
C SER A 77 -1.82 6.58 -6.69
N GLN A 78 -1.34 7.67 -7.27
CA GLN A 78 0.09 7.97 -7.40
C GLN A 78 0.68 8.54 -6.11
N ASP A 79 -0.12 9.30 -5.35
CA ASP A 79 0.30 9.93 -4.09
C ASP A 79 0.15 9.01 -2.86
N GLU A 80 -0.38 7.80 -3.03
CA GLU A 80 -0.61 6.87 -1.92
C GLU A 80 0.68 6.26 -1.37
N SER A 81 0.63 5.83 -0.10
CA SER A 81 1.72 5.09 0.53
C SER A 81 2.21 3.94 -0.34
N PHE A 82 3.52 3.82 -0.45
CA PHE A 82 4.25 2.80 -1.21
C PHE A 82 4.27 2.98 -2.74
N SER A 83 3.63 4.00 -3.32
CA SER A 83 3.72 4.26 -4.76
C SER A 83 5.16 4.58 -5.18
N GLU A 84 5.87 5.40 -4.40
CA GLU A 84 7.27 5.80 -4.57
C GLU A 84 8.20 5.18 -3.51
N GLY A 85 7.79 4.12 -2.81
CA GLY A 85 8.58 3.51 -1.75
C GLY A 85 8.49 4.22 -0.41
N LEU A 86 7.80 5.35 -0.31
CA LEU A 86 7.59 6.11 0.93
C LEU A 86 6.20 5.89 1.51
N LEU A 87 6.03 6.20 2.79
CA LEU A 87 4.72 6.37 3.39
C LEU A 87 4.13 7.72 2.97
N GLU A 88 2.81 7.77 2.85
CA GLU A 88 2.10 9.00 2.57
C GLU A 88 2.32 10.07 3.65
N TYR A 89 2.32 11.34 3.24
CA TYR A 89 2.39 12.49 4.14
C TYR A 89 1.11 12.65 4.98
N PRO A 90 1.14 13.40 6.12
CA PRO A 90 -0.05 13.61 6.96
C PRO A 90 -1.15 14.36 6.23
N GLN A 91 -2.34 13.79 6.19
CA GLN A 91 -3.52 14.42 5.63
C GLN A 91 -4.24 15.29 6.68
N TYR A 92 -4.72 16.45 6.24
CA TYR A 92 -5.49 17.38 7.05
C TYR A 92 -6.84 17.69 6.40
N THR A 93 -7.88 17.85 7.21
CA THR A 93 -9.22 18.21 6.78
C THR A 93 -9.72 19.46 7.53
N ARG A 94 -10.84 20.00 7.11
CA ARG A 94 -11.50 21.13 7.80
C ARG A 94 -12.03 20.68 9.18
N PRO A 95 -12.06 21.60 10.17
CA PRO A 95 -11.63 23.01 10.14
C PRO A 95 -10.10 23.19 10.24
N ALA A 96 -9.59 24.39 9.90
CA ALA A 96 -8.17 24.72 9.96
C ALA A 96 -7.58 24.67 11.39
N GLU A 97 -8.44 24.77 12.41
CA GLU A 97 -8.08 24.60 13.82
C GLU A 97 -9.14 23.77 14.53
N PHE A 98 -8.72 22.74 15.24
CA PHE A 98 -9.57 21.89 16.07
C PHE A 98 -8.92 21.61 17.42
N GLN A 99 -9.58 22.01 18.51
CA GLN A 99 -9.10 21.84 19.89
C GLN A 99 -7.67 22.38 20.12
N GLY A 100 -7.34 23.55 19.53
CA GLY A 100 -6.01 24.15 19.64
C GLY A 100 -4.96 23.55 18.69
N MET A 101 -5.27 22.48 17.97
CA MET A 101 -4.40 21.89 16.95
C MET A 101 -4.67 22.57 15.60
N LYS A 102 -3.62 23.10 14.98
CA LYS A 102 -3.71 23.84 13.70
C LYS A 102 -3.19 23.02 12.55
N VAL A 103 -3.82 23.18 11.40
CA VAL A 103 -3.27 22.76 10.13
C VAL A 103 -1.99 23.55 9.85
N PRO A 104 -0.89 22.93 9.37
CA PRO A 104 0.32 23.66 9.01
C PRO A 104 0.03 24.82 8.04
N GLU A 105 0.58 26.00 8.32
CA GLU A 105 0.31 27.21 7.54
C GLU A 105 0.68 27.09 6.07
N VAL A 106 1.73 26.31 5.76
CA VAL A 106 2.14 26.02 4.37
C VAL A 106 1.01 25.43 3.54
N LEU A 107 0.18 24.54 4.12
CA LEU A 107 -0.95 23.91 3.43
C LEU A 107 -2.11 24.88 3.15
N LEU A 108 -2.16 26.00 3.88
CA LEU A 108 -3.16 27.05 3.72
C LEU A 108 -2.67 28.20 2.85
N SER A 109 -1.39 28.21 2.46
CA SER A 109 -0.73 29.33 1.77
C SER A 109 -1.14 29.50 0.31
N GLY A 110 -1.68 28.45 -0.34
CA GLY A 110 -1.92 28.42 -1.79
C GLY A 110 -0.65 28.33 -2.65
N ASN A 111 0.54 28.26 -2.04
CA ASN A 111 1.81 28.08 -2.76
C ASN A 111 2.04 26.59 -3.04
N HIS A 112 1.65 26.14 -4.23
CA HIS A 112 1.73 24.73 -4.63
C HIS A 112 3.14 24.13 -4.52
N ALA A 113 4.18 24.89 -4.88
CA ALA A 113 5.56 24.43 -4.79
C ALA A 113 6.00 24.19 -3.34
N ALA A 114 5.65 25.10 -2.42
CA ALA A 114 5.95 24.96 -1.00
C ALA A 114 5.14 23.81 -0.35
N ILE A 115 3.90 23.63 -0.78
CA ILE A 115 3.04 22.54 -0.33
C ILE A 115 3.64 21.19 -0.74
N GLU A 116 4.07 21.06 -2.00
CA GLU A 116 4.67 19.83 -2.52
C GLU A 116 5.98 19.50 -1.81
N GLN A 117 6.85 20.48 -1.63
CA GLN A 117 8.10 20.27 -0.87
C GLN A 117 7.82 19.81 0.57
N TRP A 118 6.82 20.41 1.23
CA TRP A 118 6.43 20.02 2.58
C TRP A 118 5.89 18.58 2.62
N ARG A 119 5.08 18.18 1.64
CA ARG A 119 4.53 16.81 1.53
C ARG A 119 5.65 15.79 1.41
N GLN A 120 6.60 16.00 0.52
CA GLN A 120 7.74 15.12 0.31
C GLN A 120 8.60 14.99 1.59
N GLU A 121 8.88 16.11 2.26
CA GLU A 121 9.61 16.11 3.53
C GLU A 121 8.87 15.32 4.61
N GLN A 122 7.56 15.52 4.76
CA GLN A 122 6.75 14.80 5.74
C GLN A 122 6.63 13.30 5.41
N ALA A 123 6.48 12.93 4.15
CA ALA A 123 6.48 11.54 3.72
C ALA A 123 7.79 10.85 4.10
N ARG A 124 8.92 11.49 3.84
CA ARG A 124 10.24 10.98 4.23
C ARG A 124 10.39 10.84 5.75
N LEU A 125 10.04 11.86 6.53
CA LEU A 125 10.10 11.83 8.00
C LEU A 125 9.23 10.71 8.59
N GLN A 126 8.00 10.54 8.08
CA GLN A 126 7.14 9.45 8.52
C GLN A 126 7.72 8.08 8.18
N THR A 127 8.33 7.96 6.99
CA THR A 127 8.96 6.71 6.57
C THR A 127 10.16 6.38 7.45
N GLU A 128 11.03 7.35 7.74
CA GLU A 128 12.16 7.18 8.66
C GLU A 128 11.72 6.71 10.04
N GLN A 129 10.63 7.26 10.56
CA GLN A 129 10.14 6.93 11.90
C GLN A 129 9.39 5.59 11.98
N ARG A 130 8.57 5.27 10.98
CA ARG A 130 7.63 4.12 11.03
C ARG A 130 8.08 2.95 10.20
N ARG A 131 8.79 3.19 9.11
CA ARG A 131 9.19 2.19 8.12
C ARG A 131 10.59 2.46 7.57
N PRO A 132 11.63 2.53 8.45
CA PRO A 132 13.02 2.76 8.02
C PRO A 132 13.52 1.68 7.05
N ASP A 133 12.90 0.51 7.04
CA ASP A 133 13.17 -0.58 6.11
C ASP A 133 12.95 -0.18 4.64
N LEU A 134 12.04 0.74 4.35
CA LEU A 134 11.76 1.20 2.98
C LEU A 134 12.88 2.08 2.42
N LEU A 135 13.59 2.82 3.26
CA LEU A 135 14.67 3.72 2.85
C LEU A 135 16.02 3.02 2.65
N GLN A 136 16.22 1.85 3.27
CA GLN A 136 17.49 1.12 3.20
C GLN A 136 17.74 0.47 1.85
N ASP A 137 16.70 0.25 1.06
CA ASP A 137 16.78 -0.45 -0.22
C ASP A 137 17.02 0.46 -1.43
N GLU A 138 16.90 1.79 -1.30
CA GLU A 138 17.31 2.72 -2.36
C GLU A 138 18.84 2.71 -2.59
N SER A 139 19.61 2.43 -1.54
CA SER A 139 21.06 2.37 -1.60
C SER A 139 21.62 1.13 -2.35
N LEU A 140 20.79 0.12 -2.63
CA LEU A 140 21.19 -1.11 -3.34
C LEU A 140 20.91 -1.06 -4.85
N ASN A 141 20.14 -0.09 -5.34
CA ASN A 141 19.83 0.06 -6.76
C ASN A 141 20.73 1.06 -7.51
N GLU A 142 21.66 1.74 -6.81
CA GLU A 142 22.64 2.65 -7.41
C GLU A 142 24.06 2.03 -7.58
N SER A 143 24.16 0.68 -7.54
CA SER A 143 25.47 0.00 -7.66
C SER A 143 25.58 -0.81 -8.93
#